data_f450022e43e6ca7b58bc6ba178cbec07
#
_entry.id   f450022e43e6ca7b58bc6ba178cbec07
#
_cell.length_a   1.000
_cell.length_b   1.000
_cell.length_c   1.000
_cell.angle_alpha   90.00
_cell.angle_beta   90.00
_cell.angle_gamma   90.00
#
_symmetry.space_group_name_H-M   'P 1'
#
loop_
_entity.id
_entity.type
_entity.pdbx_description
1 polymer ?
#
loop_
_entity_poly.entity_id
_entity_poly.type
_entity_poly.pdbx_seq_one_letter_code
_entity_poly.pdbx_strand_id
1 'polypeptide(L)'
;MIENTDNIRKTILEIIKNADRPLETKDVGEQVMKILKDVTRTKLFYRLTNLRGDGLVNGRRIGPGKGVWIWWRKGVFERNK
;
A
#
# COMPACT_ATOMS: atom_id res chain seq x y z
N MET A 1 14.47 16.64 8.49
CA MET A 1 14.31 16.25 8.22
C MET A 1 13.46 15.63 7.77
N ILE A 2 12.86 15.16 7.41
CA ILE A 2 12.18 14.77 6.81
C ILE A 2 11.89 13.67 6.68
N GLU A 3 11.98 13.09 6.79
CA GLU A 3 11.98 12.03 6.70
C GLU A 3 10.89 11.24 7.12
N ASN A 4 9.88 11.53 7.82
CA ASN A 4 8.69 10.79 8.09
C ASN A 4 8.04 10.32 6.82
N THR A 5 8.07 11.11 5.80
CA THR A 5 7.50 10.74 4.51
C THR A 5 8.18 9.53 3.95
N ASP A 6 9.49 9.52 4.00
CA ASP A 6 10.24 8.39 3.50
C ASP A 6 10.00 7.15 4.34
N ASN A 7 9.85 7.33 5.64
CA ASN A 7 9.60 6.19 6.52
C ASN A 7 8.24 5.57 6.26
N ILE A 8 7.24 6.39 6.04
CA ILE A 8 5.91 5.89 5.75
C ILE A 8 5.94 5.09 4.45
N ARG A 9 6.51 5.67 3.42
CA ARG A 9 6.57 5.04 2.12
C ARG A 9 7.34 3.71 2.19
N LYS A 10 8.46 3.73 2.86
CA LYS A 10 9.31 2.57 3.00
C LYS A 10 8.61 1.46 3.78
N THR A 11 7.93 1.83 4.85
CA THR A 11 7.22 0.86 5.67
C THR A 11 6.09 0.22 4.88
N ILE A 12 5.35 1.02 4.15
CA ILE A 12 4.26 0.49 3.34
C ILE A 12 4.81 -0.50 2.30
N LEU A 13 5.88 -0.12 1.65
CA LEU A 13 6.46 -0.97 0.61
C LEU A 13 6.92 -2.31 1.20
N GLU A 14 7.55 -2.27 2.37
CA GLU A 14 8.00 -3.48 3.02
C GLU A 14 6.83 -4.40 3.39
N ILE A 15 5.76 -3.81 3.89
CA ILE A 15 4.58 -4.58 4.25
C ILE A 15 4.01 -5.28 3.03
N ILE A 16 3.90 -4.55 1.94
CA ILE A 16 3.34 -5.11 0.72
C ILE A 16 4.27 -6.17 0.13
N LYS A 17 5.57 -5.90 0.15
CA LYS A 17 6.53 -6.85 -0.38
C LYS A 17 6.54 -8.17 0.36
N ASN A 18 6.33 -8.12 1.66
CA ASN A 18 6.40 -9.32 2.47
C ASN A 18 5.06 -10.05 2.59
N ALA A 19 4.02 -9.50 2.03
CA ALA A 19 2.72 -10.13 2.08
C ALA A 19 2.66 -11.27 1.07
N ASP A 20 1.99 -12.34 1.44
CA ASP A 20 1.84 -13.47 0.55
C ASP A 20 0.57 -13.38 -0.28
N ARG A 21 -0.11 -12.27 -0.22
CA ARG A 21 -1.31 -12.04 -1.01
C ARG A 21 -1.55 -10.54 -1.11
N PRO A 22 -2.40 -10.11 -2.02
CA PRO A 22 -2.76 -8.70 -2.09
C PRO A 22 -3.43 -8.26 -0.79
N LEU A 23 -3.15 -7.05 -0.37
CA LEU A 23 -3.70 -6.51 0.87
C LEU A 23 -4.65 -5.38 0.58
N GLU A 24 -5.72 -5.30 1.36
CA GLU A 24 -6.61 -4.15 1.28
C GLU A 24 -5.95 -2.96 1.94
N THR A 25 -6.40 -1.78 1.59
CA THR A 25 -5.88 -0.56 2.20
C THR A 25 -5.98 -0.64 3.73
N LYS A 26 -7.09 -1.16 4.21
CA LYS A 26 -7.30 -1.32 5.64
C LYS A 26 -6.22 -2.20 6.28
N ASP A 27 -5.90 -3.31 5.61
CA ASP A 27 -4.89 -4.23 6.13
C ASP A 27 -3.52 -3.57 6.17
N VAL A 28 -3.18 -2.84 5.11
CA VAL A 28 -1.91 -2.14 5.08
C VAL A 28 -1.86 -1.12 6.22
N GLY A 29 -2.98 -0.41 6.40
CA GLY A 29 -3.04 0.60 7.45
C GLY A 29 -2.85 0.02 8.82
N GLU A 30 -3.48 -1.11 9.10
CA GLU A 30 -3.35 -1.74 10.40
C GLU A 30 -1.89 -2.13 10.69
N GLN A 31 -1.22 -2.65 9.69
CA GLN A 31 0.16 -3.03 9.87
C GLN A 31 1.09 -1.83 10.00
N VAL A 32 0.83 -0.79 9.23
CA VAL A 32 1.63 0.42 9.32
C VAL A 32 1.50 1.04 10.70
N MET A 33 0.29 1.05 11.24
CA MET A 33 0.06 1.70 12.53
C MET A 33 0.67 0.95 13.70
N LYS A 34 1.04 -0.29 13.51
CA LYS A 34 1.78 -1.01 14.53
C LYS A 34 3.22 -0.54 14.59
N ILE A 35 3.70 0.05 13.53
CA ILE A 35 5.08 0.50 13.43
C ILE A 35 5.20 2.00 13.56
N LEU A 36 4.33 2.71 12.85
CA LEU A 36 4.34 4.18 12.83
C LEU A 36 3.00 4.67 13.31
N LYS A 37 2.99 5.50 14.33
CA LYS A 37 1.75 5.86 14.96
C LYS A 37 0.93 6.95 14.34
N ASP A 38 1.49 7.86 13.67
CA ASP A 38 0.75 9.02 13.21
C ASP A 38 0.36 8.99 11.75
N VAL A 39 0.09 7.83 11.22
CA VAL A 39 -0.25 7.72 9.81
C VAL A 39 -1.76 7.66 9.68
N THR A 40 -2.34 8.72 9.14
CA THR A 40 -3.77 8.76 8.92
C THR A 40 -4.11 7.96 7.67
N ARG A 41 -5.38 7.67 7.53
CA ARG A 41 -5.85 6.95 6.37
C ARG A 41 -5.59 7.72 5.09
N THR A 42 -5.75 9.02 5.13
CA THR A 42 -5.48 9.86 3.96
C THR A 42 -4.01 9.81 3.57
N LYS A 43 -3.12 9.91 4.55
CA LYS A 43 -1.70 9.83 4.28
C LYS A 43 -1.33 8.47 3.71
N LEU A 44 -1.91 7.44 4.28
CA LEU A 44 -1.66 6.09 3.83
C LEU A 44 -2.04 5.92 2.36
N PHE A 45 -3.23 6.30 2.02
CA PHE A 45 -3.71 6.14 0.66
C PHE A 45 -2.89 6.99 -0.31
N TYR A 46 -2.51 8.17 0.12
CA TYR A 46 -1.69 9.04 -0.70
C TYR A 46 -0.35 8.38 -1.03
N ARG A 47 0.27 7.77 -0.02
CA ARG A 47 1.54 7.10 -0.25
C ARG A 47 1.40 5.84 -1.09
N LEU A 48 0.31 5.12 -0.91
CA LEU A 48 0.04 3.95 -1.75
C LEU A 48 -0.12 4.37 -3.20
N THR A 49 -0.83 5.45 -3.44
CA THR A 49 -1.01 5.96 -4.78
C THR A 49 0.31 6.39 -5.39
N ASN A 50 1.17 6.99 -4.59
CA ASN A 50 2.49 7.39 -5.06
C ASN A 50 3.34 6.19 -5.43
N LEU A 51 3.30 5.15 -4.62
CA LEU A 51 4.06 3.93 -4.90
C LEU A 51 3.56 3.28 -6.19
N ARG A 52 2.26 3.32 -6.38
CA ARG A 52 1.67 2.78 -7.59
C ARG A 52 2.12 3.60 -8.81
N GLY A 53 2.11 4.92 -8.68
CA GLY A 53 2.53 5.80 -9.75
C GLY A 53 3.99 5.60 -10.11
N ASP A 54 4.81 5.25 -9.11
CA ASP A 54 6.22 5.01 -9.35
C ASP A 54 6.51 3.60 -9.85
N GLY A 55 5.49 2.77 -9.95
CA GLY A 55 5.67 1.43 -10.48
C GLY A 55 6.24 0.43 -9.50
N LEU A 56 6.19 0.75 -8.21
CA LEU A 56 6.73 -0.16 -7.20
C LEU A 56 5.69 -1.11 -6.66
N VAL A 57 4.44 -0.71 -6.68
CA VAL A 57 3.34 -1.58 -6.30
C VAL A 57 2.24 -1.43 -7.33
N ASN A 58 1.33 -2.38 -7.35
CA ASN A 58 0.14 -2.29 -8.16
C ASN A 58 -1.04 -2.14 -7.23
N GLY A 59 -2.11 -1.57 -7.73
CA GLY A 59 -3.31 -1.41 -6.94
C GLY A 59 -4.51 -1.48 -7.85
N ARG A 60 -5.62 -1.95 -7.31
CA ARG A 60 -6.82 -2.10 -8.10
C ARG A 60 -8.05 -1.97 -7.21
N ARG A 61 -9.06 -1.33 -7.72
CA ARG A 61 -10.31 -1.20 -7.01
C ARG A 61 -11.21 -2.36 -7.40
N ILE A 62 -11.80 -2.99 -6.42
CA ILE A 62 -12.66 -4.15 -6.63
C ILE A 62 -14.01 -3.91 -6.01
N GLY A 63 -15.03 -4.43 -6.63
CA GLY A 63 -16.37 -4.39 -6.09
C GLY A 63 -17.19 -3.25 -6.61
N PRO A 64 -18.48 -3.30 -6.39
CA PRO A 64 -19.39 -2.27 -6.86
C PRO A 64 -19.34 -1.06 -5.92
N GLY A 65 -19.88 0.04 -6.39
CA GLY A 65 -19.96 1.24 -5.59
C GLY A 65 -18.59 1.78 -5.24
N LYS A 66 -18.38 2.04 -3.97
CA LYS A 66 -17.10 2.56 -3.52
C LYS A 66 -15.99 1.56 -3.70
N GLY A 67 -16.32 0.29 -3.61
CA GLY A 67 -15.34 -0.73 -3.78
C GLY A 67 -14.27 -0.74 -2.71
N VAL A 68 -13.28 -1.55 -2.93
CA VAL A 68 -12.16 -1.70 -2.03
C VAL A 68 -10.91 -1.72 -2.86
N TRP A 69 -9.87 -0.99 -2.42
CA TRP A 69 -8.60 -1.06 -3.11
C TRP A 69 -7.74 -2.15 -2.50
N ILE A 70 -7.13 -2.95 -3.39
CA ILE A 70 -6.16 -3.96 -2.97
C ILE A 70 -4.83 -3.62 -3.62
N TRP A 71 -3.75 -4.02 -2.97
CA TRP A 71 -2.39 -3.62 -3.35
C TRP A 71 -1.46 -4.81 -3.27
N TRP A 72 -0.52 -4.89 -4.21
CA TRP A 72 0.47 -5.96 -4.21
C TRP A 72 1.75 -5.47 -4.87
N ARG A 73 2.82 -6.20 -4.63
CA ARG A 73 4.10 -5.84 -5.18
C ARG A 73 4.07 -6.05 -6.70
N LYS A 74 4.63 -5.11 -7.41
CA LYS A 74 4.66 -5.18 -8.85
C LYS A 74 5.35 -6.47 -9.29
N GLY A 75 4.75 -7.17 -10.22
CA GLY A 75 5.32 -8.41 -10.75
C GLY A 75 4.97 -9.66 -9.98
N VAL A 76 4.27 -9.49 -8.84
CA VAL A 76 3.89 -10.63 -8.03
C VAL A 76 2.39 -10.75 -8.10
N PHE A 77 1.84 -11.91 -8.22
CA PHE A 77 0.41 -12.15 -8.33
C PHE A 77 -0.16 -11.65 -9.66
N GLU A 78 0.69 -11.22 -10.59
CA GLU A 78 0.21 -10.79 -11.89
C GLU A 78 0.40 -11.89 -12.90
N ARG A 79 -0.60 -12.13 -13.75
CA ARG A 79 -0.44 -13.15 -14.70
C ARG A 79 -0.08 -12.55 -15.93
N ASN A 80 0.76 -13.11 -16.58
CA ASN A 80 1.12 -12.59 -17.76
C ASN A 80 0.28 -13.02 -18.69
N LYS A 81 -0.19 -12.97 -19.19
CA LYS A 81 -0.93 -13.19 -20.09
C LYS A 81 -0.68 -13.63 -20.82
#